data_7096f4a20eb1fab284eed3b497291a1b
#
_entry.id   7096f4a20eb1fab284eed3b497291a1b
#
_cell.length_a   1.000
_cell.length_b   1.000
_cell.length_c   1.000
_cell.angle_alpha   90.00
_cell.angle_beta   90.00
_cell.angle_gamma   90.00
#
_symmetry.space_group_name_H-M   'P 1'
#
loop_
_entity.id
_entity.type
_entity.pdbx_description
1 polymer ?
#
loop_
_entity_poly.entity_id
_entity_poly.type
_entity_poly.pdbx_seq_one_letter_code
_entity_poly.pdbx_strand_id
1 'polypeptide(L)'
;ILDYLELPNAGVLEFLFTVAAARGQGVGRALLAEAERLAKADALRTGRALEWIAAEMNDPFVATEVPDNMDPFVRARIWHRWGFGALDCPYVQPALSAEQRPAEGLLLIAKPISAGWSDAVPSLQVRRLVAEYLRWAMRIEDPEANPQYRALADWVDRRATVELTPLARYIGEWG
;
A
#
# COMPACT_ATOMS: atom_id res chain seq x y z
N ILE A 1 11.79 0.86 4.93
CA ILE A 1 11.02 0.46 6.12
C ILE A 1 9.84 -0.37 5.67
N LEU A 2 9.76 -1.59 6.17
CA LEU A 2 8.61 -2.46 6.01
C LEU A 2 8.29 -3.09 7.36
N ASP A 3 7.02 -3.06 7.74
CA ASP A 3 6.53 -3.63 8.99
C ASP A 3 5.55 -4.76 8.73
N TYR A 4 5.67 -5.84 9.49
CA TYR A 4 4.72 -6.94 9.43
C TYR A 4 3.59 -6.71 10.43
N LEU A 5 2.36 -6.65 9.93
CA LEU A 5 1.14 -6.55 10.73
C LEU A 5 0.46 -7.91 10.82
N GLU A 6 0.35 -8.43 12.04
CA GLU A 6 -0.12 -9.80 12.28
C GLU A 6 -1.59 -10.00 11.93
N LEU A 7 -2.48 -9.07 12.32
CA LEU A 7 -3.92 -9.23 12.11
C LEU A 7 -4.31 -9.31 10.63
N PRO A 8 -3.84 -8.39 9.75
CA PRO A 8 -4.08 -8.50 8.31
C PRO A 8 -3.14 -9.50 7.63
N ASN A 9 -2.18 -10.09 8.35
CA ASN A 9 -1.13 -10.96 7.82
C ASN A 9 -0.43 -10.36 6.60
N ALA A 10 -0.02 -9.10 6.75
CA ALA A 10 0.51 -8.28 5.67
C ALA A 10 1.83 -7.60 6.04
N GLY A 11 2.70 -7.41 5.06
CA GLY A 11 3.77 -6.43 5.16
C GLY A 11 3.24 -5.06 4.74
N VAL A 12 3.55 -4.00 5.49
CA VAL A 12 3.29 -2.61 5.09
C VAL A 12 4.61 -1.94 4.76
N LEU A 13 4.79 -1.58 3.50
CA LEU A 13 5.97 -0.87 3.06
C LEU A 13 5.72 0.64 3.16
N GLU A 14 6.28 1.26 4.19
CA GLU A 14 6.11 2.69 4.46
C GLU A 14 7.05 3.53 3.61
N PHE A 15 8.32 3.14 3.54
CA PHE A 15 9.33 3.89 2.80
C PHE A 15 10.25 2.96 2.03
N LEU A 16 10.42 3.27 0.75
CA LEU A 16 11.44 2.68 -0.09
C LEU A 16 12.15 3.81 -0.85
N PHE A 17 13.40 4.06 -0.48
CA PHE A 17 14.18 5.15 -1.06
C PHE A 17 15.52 4.65 -1.60
N THR A 18 15.90 5.17 -2.76
CA THR A 18 17.24 4.99 -3.34
C THR A 18 17.81 6.35 -3.72
N VAL A 19 19.06 6.62 -3.32
CA VAL A 19 19.75 7.85 -3.74
C VAL A 19 19.85 7.90 -5.26
N ALA A 20 19.87 9.10 -5.84
CA ALA A 20 19.86 9.29 -7.29
C ALA A 20 20.97 8.49 -7.99
N ALA A 21 22.18 8.47 -7.44
CA ALA A 21 23.31 7.72 -7.98
C ALA A 21 23.14 6.19 -8.03
N ALA A 22 22.23 5.64 -7.23
CA ALA A 22 21.95 4.19 -7.19
C ALA A 22 20.69 3.79 -7.98
N ARG A 23 19.99 4.76 -8.58
CA ARG A 23 18.81 4.49 -9.40
C ARG A 23 19.19 3.78 -10.70
N GLY A 24 18.28 2.93 -11.19
CA GLY A 24 18.52 2.14 -12.41
C GLY A 24 19.46 0.93 -12.24
N GLN A 25 20.09 0.77 -11.08
CA GLN A 25 21.05 -0.32 -10.79
C GLN A 25 20.41 -1.54 -10.10
N GLY A 26 19.09 -1.61 -10.02
CA GLY A 26 18.38 -2.73 -9.37
C GLY A 26 18.31 -2.65 -7.84
N VAL A 27 18.91 -1.65 -7.20
CA VAL A 27 19.00 -1.52 -5.73
C VAL A 27 17.60 -1.50 -5.08
N GLY A 28 16.65 -0.73 -5.62
CA GLY A 28 15.29 -0.67 -5.09
C GLY A 28 14.59 -2.03 -5.11
N ARG A 29 14.77 -2.80 -6.20
CA ARG A 29 14.23 -4.16 -6.29
C ARG A 29 14.87 -5.12 -5.29
N ALA A 30 16.18 -5.00 -5.07
CA ALA A 30 16.91 -5.80 -4.09
C ALA A 30 16.44 -5.49 -2.66
N LEU A 31 16.23 -4.20 -2.35
CA LEU A 31 15.70 -3.76 -1.06
C LEU A 31 14.28 -4.30 -0.83
N LEU A 32 13.40 -4.24 -1.83
CA LEU A 32 12.06 -4.81 -1.72
C LEU A 32 12.10 -6.33 -1.52
N ALA A 33 12.98 -7.05 -2.23
CA ALA A 33 13.11 -8.50 -2.08
C ALA A 33 13.60 -8.88 -0.67
N GLU A 34 14.52 -8.11 -0.10
CA GLU A 34 15.00 -8.32 1.26
C GLU A 34 13.91 -8.00 2.30
N ALA A 35 13.19 -6.89 2.11
CA ALA A 35 12.06 -6.52 2.96
C ALA A 35 10.97 -7.61 2.95
N GLU A 36 10.64 -8.16 1.77
CA GLU A 36 9.72 -9.29 1.63
C GLU A 36 10.23 -10.54 2.35
N ARG A 37 11.52 -10.84 2.23
CA ARG A 37 12.13 -11.98 2.93
C ARG A 37 12.03 -11.84 4.46
N LEU A 38 12.26 -10.64 4.98
CA LEU A 38 12.15 -10.35 6.42
C LEU A 38 10.69 -10.45 6.88
N ALA A 39 9.73 -9.87 6.14
CA ALA A 39 8.32 -9.98 6.48
C ALA A 39 7.82 -11.43 6.47
N LYS A 40 8.29 -12.27 5.53
CA LYS A 40 8.02 -13.71 5.54
C LYS A 40 8.57 -14.40 6.79
N ALA A 41 9.76 -14.02 7.23
CA ALA A 41 10.36 -14.57 8.45
C ALA A 41 9.57 -14.13 9.71
N ASP A 42 9.08 -12.90 9.74
CA ASP A 42 8.24 -12.40 10.85
C ASP A 42 6.88 -13.09 10.88
N ALA A 43 6.22 -13.28 9.74
CA ALA A 43 4.98 -14.06 9.65
C ALA A 43 5.18 -15.50 10.17
N LEU A 44 6.28 -16.15 9.81
CA LEU A 44 6.59 -17.50 10.30
C LEU A 44 6.77 -17.57 11.81
N ARG A 45 7.26 -16.52 12.47
CA ARG A 45 7.35 -16.47 13.95
C ARG A 45 5.98 -16.48 14.62
N THR A 46 4.94 -16.01 13.92
CA THR A 46 3.55 -16.08 14.39
C THR A 46 2.80 -17.32 13.91
N GLY A 47 3.51 -18.27 13.30
CA GLY A 47 2.95 -19.51 12.75
C GLY A 47 2.15 -19.32 11.47
N ARG A 48 2.38 -18.23 10.72
CA ARG A 48 1.68 -17.87 9.49
C ARG A 48 2.61 -17.83 8.28
N ALA A 49 2.03 -17.89 7.09
CA ALA A 49 2.72 -17.51 5.85
C ALA A 49 2.26 -16.10 5.45
N LEU A 50 3.19 -15.23 5.10
CA LEU A 50 2.87 -13.88 4.60
C LEU A 50 1.96 -13.98 3.38
N GLU A 51 0.84 -13.27 3.39
CA GLU A 51 -0.15 -13.34 2.32
C GLU A 51 0.02 -12.23 1.28
N TRP A 52 0.39 -11.02 1.71
CA TRP A 52 0.52 -9.87 0.82
C TRP A 52 1.40 -8.76 1.40
N ILE A 53 1.78 -7.82 0.53
CA ILE A 53 2.46 -6.58 0.93
C ILE A 53 1.63 -5.42 0.41
N ALA A 54 1.38 -4.44 1.26
CA ALA A 54 0.71 -3.19 0.93
C ALA A 54 1.68 -2.01 0.96
N ALA A 55 1.39 -0.98 0.19
CA ALA A 55 2.09 0.30 0.19
C ALA A 55 1.16 1.42 -0.27
N GLU A 56 1.58 2.66 -0.10
CA GLU A 56 0.91 3.83 -0.64
C GLU A 56 1.73 4.44 -1.77
N MET A 57 1.05 5.00 -2.76
CA MET A 57 1.68 5.83 -3.79
C MET A 57 0.74 6.95 -4.24
N ASN A 58 1.31 8.07 -4.72
CA ASN A 58 0.51 9.11 -5.35
C ASN A 58 -0.18 8.58 -6.61
N ASP A 59 -1.46 8.90 -6.77
CA ASP A 59 -2.17 8.67 -8.02
C ASP A 59 -1.55 9.54 -9.12
N PRO A 60 -1.04 8.95 -10.23
CA PRO A 60 -0.42 9.72 -11.31
C PRO A 60 -1.32 10.74 -11.98
N PHE A 61 -2.64 10.60 -11.85
CA PHE A 61 -3.62 11.50 -12.46
C PHE A 61 -4.08 12.63 -11.52
N VAL A 62 -3.64 12.61 -10.26
CA VAL A 62 -3.99 13.63 -9.27
C VAL A 62 -2.79 14.53 -9.00
N ALA A 63 -2.98 15.84 -9.18
CA ALA A 63 -1.92 16.79 -8.85
C ALA A 63 -1.68 16.83 -7.32
N THR A 64 -0.42 16.76 -6.92
CA THR A 64 -0.01 16.88 -5.52
C THR A 64 0.47 18.30 -5.22
N GLU A 65 0.14 18.80 -4.02
CA GLU A 65 0.63 20.12 -3.56
C GLU A 65 2.15 20.13 -3.36
N VAL A 66 2.72 18.98 -2.97
CA VAL A 66 4.17 18.81 -2.78
C VAL A 66 4.74 18.10 -4.01
N PRO A 67 5.78 18.68 -4.64
CA PRO A 67 6.43 18.03 -5.78
C PRO A 67 6.92 16.63 -5.40
N ASP A 68 6.57 15.67 -6.22
CA ASP A 68 7.08 14.31 -6.07
C ASP A 68 8.58 14.26 -6.44
N ASN A 69 9.36 13.46 -5.74
CA ASN A 69 10.79 13.28 -6.02
C ASN A 69 11.06 12.32 -7.21
N MET A 70 10.02 11.86 -7.87
CA MET A 70 10.03 11.01 -9.06
C MET A 70 8.75 11.25 -9.86
N ASP A 71 8.84 11.20 -11.18
CA ASP A 71 7.67 11.21 -12.06
C ASP A 71 6.68 10.10 -11.63
N PRO A 72 5.40 10.43 -11.34
CA PRO A 72 4.44 9.48 -10.80
C PRO A 72 4.09 8.34 -11.76
N PHE A 73 4.15 8.56 -13.09
CA PHE A 73 3.95 7.49 -14.08
C PHE A 73 5.16 6.55 -14.14
N VAL A 74 6.37 7.08 -13.98
CA VAL A 74 7.58 6.25 -13.85
C VAL A 74 7.49 5.40 -12.58
N ARG A 75 7.01 5.98 -11.47
CA ARG A 75 6.79 5.24 -10.22
C ARG A 75 5.77 4.11 -10.41
N ALA A 76 4.62 4.38 -11.02
CA ALA A 76 3.60 3.37 -11.29
C ALA A 76 4.16 2.22 -12.14
N ARG A 77 4.99 2.52 -13.16
CA ARG A 77 5.68 1.48 -13.95
C ARG A 77 6.62 0.62 -13.12
N ILE A 78 7.35 1.21 -12.19
CA ILE A 78 8.25 0.48 -11.29
C ILE A 78 7.44 -0.49 -10.42
N TRP A 79 6.40 0.00 -9.74
CA TRP A 79 5.54 -0.82 -8.90
C TRP A 79 4.83 -1.93 -9.68
N HIS A 80 4.34 -1.62 -10.89
CA HIS A 80 3.75 -2.62 -11.78
C HIS A 80 4.73 -3.76 -12.10
N ARG A 81 5.97 -3.43 -12.47
CA ARG A 81 7.03 -4.42 -12.75
C ARG A 81 7.43 -5.24 -11.53
N TRP A 82 7.18 -4.74 -10.33
CA TRP A 82 7.43 -5.44 -9.08
C TRP A 82 6.23 -6.25 -8.58
N GLY A 83 5.15 -6.28 -9.36
CA GLY A 83 3.97 -7.12 -9.10
C GLY A 83 2.92 -6.46 -8.22
N PHE A 84 2.93 -5.14 -8.07
CA PHE A 84 1.88 -4.40 -7.38
C PHE A 84 0.73 -4.05 -8.32
N GLY A 85 -0.48 -4.05 -7.77
CA GLY A 85 -1.70 -3.48 -8.34
C GLY A 85 -2.31 -2.46 -7.39
N ALA A 86 -3.22 -1.61 -7.90
CA ALA A 86 -4.00 -0.69 -7.06
C ALA A 86 -5.23 -1.41 -6.52
N LEU A 87 -5.49 -1.31 -5.23
CA LEU A 87 -6.76 -1.72 -4.64
C LEU A 87 -7.84 -0.71 -5.04
N ASP A 88 -8.89 -1.21 -5.68
CA ASP A 88 -10.03 -0.38 -6.09
C ASP A 88 -10.91 -0.05 -4.87
N CYS A 89 -10.47 0.90 -4.07
CA CYS A 89 -11.17 1.37 -2.88
C CYS A 89 -10.95 2.88 -2.67
N PRO A 90 -11.89 3.58 -2.03
CA PRO A 90 -11.79 5.02 -1.77
C PRO A 90 -10.84 5.30 -0.60
N TYR A 91 -9.54 5.13 -0.85
CA TYR A 91 -8.53 5.34 0.17
C TYR A 91 -8.18 6.83 0.32
N VAL A 92 -8.23 7.32 1.54
CA VAL A 92 -7.76 8.65 1.93
C VAL A 92 -6.95 8.51 3.20
N GLN A 93 -5.69 8.94 3.17
CA GLN A 93 -4.86 8.92 4.37
C GLN A 93 -5.30 10.05 5.31
N PRO A 94 -5.63 9.75 6.58
CA PRO A 94 -5.97 10.78 7.55
C PRO A 94 -4.84 11.79 7.77
N ALA A 95 -5.20 12.97 8.24
CA ALA A 95 -4.22 13.97 8.65
C ALA A 95 -3.35 13.44 9.81
N LEU A 96 -2.05 13.68 9.73
CA LEU A 96 -1.07 13.27 10.76
C LEU A 96 -1.02 14.24 11.95
N SER A 97 -1.57 15.44 11.78
CA SER A 97 -1.69 16.45 12.85
C SER A 97 -2.91 17.35 12.62
N ALA A 98 -3.28 18.14 13.63
CA ALA A 98 -4.41 19.06 13.55
C ALA A 98 -4.22 20.18 12.50
N GLU A 99 -2.98 20.47 12.12
CA GLU A 99 -2.62 21.51 11.15
C GLU A 99 -2.62 20.98 9.71
N GLN A 100 -2.68 19.67 9.53
CA GLN A 100 -2.67 19.03 8.22
C GLN A 100 -4.07 18.70 7.75
N ARG A 101 -4.21 18.57 6.44
CA ARG A 101 -5.41 18.00 5.82
C ARG A 101 -5.19 16.52 5.53
N PRO A 102 -6.27 15.72 5.45
CA PRO A 102 -6.19 14.36 4.91
C PRO A 102 -5.55 14.38 3.52
N ALA A 103 -4.72 13.39 3.24
CA ALA A 103 -4.07 13.28 1.93
C ALA A 103 -5.02 12.54 0.96
N GLU A 104 -5.59 13.31 0.05
CA GLU A 104 -6.35 12.81 -1.09
C GLU A 104 -5.42 12.51 -2.27
N GLY A 105 -5.86 11.65 -3.18
CA GLY A 105 -5.05 11.31 -4.37
C GLY A 105 -3.92 10.31 -4.08
N LEU A 106 -4.06 9.51 -3.04
CA LEU A 106 -3.23 8.33 -2.81
C LEU A 106 -3.93 7.07 -3.31
N LEU A 107 -3.16 6.18 -3.89
CA LEU A 107 -3.55 4.80 -4.16
C LEU A 107 -3.00 3.91 -3.06
N LEU A 108 -3.85 3.07 -2.48
CA LEU A 108 -3.40 1.92 -1.71
C LEU A 108 -3.06 0.82 -2.72
N ILE A 109 -1.80 0.42 -2.77
CA ILE A 109 -1.33 -0.61 -3.70
C ILE A 109 -0.97 -1.88 -2.94
N ALA A 110 -1.13 -3.02 -3.59
CA ALA A 110 -0.86 -4.32 -2.99
C ALA A 110 -0.11 -5.25 -3.94
N LYS A 111 0.76 -6.06 -3.36
CA LYS A 111 1.43 -7.18 -4.02
C LYS A 111 1.01 -8.47 -3.33
N PRO A 112 0.23 -9.34 -3.99
CA PRO A 112 -0.06 -10.67 -3.49
C PRO A 112 1.23 -11.51 -3.38
N ILE A 113 1.36 -12.24 -2.27
CA ILE A 113 2.41 -13.22 -2.04
C ILE A 113 1.82 -14.63 -2.08
N SER A 114 0.62 -14.80 -1.53
CA SER A 114 -0.13 -16.04 -1.62
C SER A 114 -0.79 -16.19 -2.99
N ALA A 115 -0.70 -17.37 -3.58
CA ALA A 115 -1.25 -17.67 -4.92
C ALA A 115 -2.79 -17.50 -5.04
N GLY A 116 -3.51 -17.45 -3.91
CA GLY A 116 -4.97 -17.30 -3.90
C GLY A 116 -5.48 -15.86 -4.09
N TRP A 117 -4.61 -14.85 -4.18
CA TRP A 117 -5.00 -13.43 -4.16
C TRP A 117 -4.56 -12.66 -5.42
N SER A 118 -4.50 -13.31 -6.57
CA SER A 118 -3.94 -12.73 -7.79
C SER A 118 -4.69 -11.47 -8.27
N ASP A 119 -6.03 -11.44 -8.12
CA ASP A 119 -6.87 -10.40 -8.74
C ASP A 119 -7.72 -9.60 -7.74
N ALA A 120 -7.74 -10.01 -6.47
CA ALA A 120 -8.51 -9.35 -5.43
C ALA A 120 -7.99 -9.70 -4.03
N VAL A 121 -8.21 -8.80 -3.09
CA VAL A 121 -7.91 -8.99 -1.66
C VAL A 121 -9.23 -9.11 -0.89
N PRO A 122 -9.38 -10.04 0.08
CA PRO A 122 -10.58 -10.10 0.91
C PRO A 122 -10.81 -8.75 1.63
N SER A 123 -12.03 -8.22 1.54
CA SER A 123 -12.39 -6.91 2.11
C SER A 123 -12.04 -6.78 3.57
N LEU A 124 -12.24 -7.85 4.36
CA LEU A 124 -11.86 -7.89 5.76
C LEU A 124 -10.36 -7.65 5.99
N GLN A 125 -9.50 -8.12 5.08
CA GLN A 125 -8.06 -7.92 5.20
C GLN A 125 -7.65 -6.49 4.88
N VAL A 126 -8.30 -5.86 3.89
CA VAL A 126 -8.10 -4.44 3.59
C VAL A 126 -8.53 -3.58 4.78
N ARG A 127 -9.71 -3.85 5.35
CA ARG A 127 -10.20 -3.15 6.54
C ARG A 127 -9.24 -3.30 7.73
N ARG A 128 -8.77 -4.51 8.01
CA ARG A 128 -7.80 -4.80 9.08
C ARG A 128 -6.47 -4.10 8.86
N LEU A 129 -5.97 -4.13 7.63
CA LEU A 129 -4.73 -3.46 7.27
C LEU A 129 -4.79 -1.98 7.62
N VAL A 130 -5.82 -1.28 7.13
CA VAL A 130 -5.93 0.17 7.34
C VAL A 130 -6.15 0.48 8.81
N ALA A 131 -6.98 -0.29 9.54
CA ALA A 131 -7.16 -0.11 10.98
C ALA A 131 -5.85 -0.24 11.76
N GLU A 132 -5.08 -1.30 11.51
CA GLU A 132 -3.81 -1.53 12.20
C GLU A 132 -2.75 -0.49 11.80
N TYR A 133 -2.69 -0.13 10.52
CA TYR A 133 -1.79 0.92 10.05
C TYR A 133 -2.08 2.27 10.73
N LEU A 134 -3.35 2.65 10.85
CA LEU A 134 -3.75 3.88 11.55
C LEU A 134 -3.35 3.85 13.04
N ARG A 135 -3.57 2.72 13.72
CA ARG A 135 -3.18 2.58 15.12
C ARG A 135 -1.68 2.66 15.31
N TRP A 136 -0.96 1.90 14.50
CA TRP A 136 0.46 1.72 14.69
C TRP A 136 1.30 2.88 14.14
N ALA A 137 1.11 3.24 12.86
CA ALA A 137 1.92 4.25 12.20
C ALA A 137 1.45 5.69 12.51
N MET A 138 0.13 5.90 12.54
CA MET A 138 -0.45 7.24 12.71
C MET A 138 -0.88 7.55 14.14
N ARG A 139 -0.75 6.60 15.06
CA ARG A 139 -1.13 6.75 16.47
C ARG A 139 -2.60 7.13 16.68
N ILE A 140 -3.46 6.72 15.78
CA ILE A 140 -4.92 6.88 15.89
C ILE A 140 -5.44 5.68 16.69
N GLU A 141 -5.69 5.88 17.99
CA GLU A 141 -6.09 4.79 18.89
C GLU A 141 -7.44 4.17 18.51
N ASP A 142 -8.39 5.00 18.09
CA ASP A 142 -9.71 4.57 17.64
C ASP A 142 -9.94 4.89 16.15
N PRO A 143 -9.56 4.00 15.22
CA PRO A 143 -9.83 4.16 13.80
C PRO A 143 -11.32 4.31 13.48
N GLU A 144 -12.23 3.67 14.25
CA GLU A 144 -13.67 3.74 14.02
C GLU A 144 -14.23 5.15 14.27
N ALA A 145 -13.54 5.98 15.05
CA ALA A 145 -13.88 7.39 15.21
C ALA A 145 -13.41 8.26 14.05
N ASN A 146 -12.43 7.77 13.24
CA ASN A 146 -11.86 8.52 12.14
C ASN A 146 -12.78 8.51 10.90
N PRO A 147 -13.17 9.68 10.34
CA PRO A 147 -14.14 9.75 9.24
C PRO A 147 -13.61 9.13 7.93
N GLN A 148 -12.31 9.23 7.62
CA GLN A 148 -11.71 8.64 6.42
C GLN A 148 -11.73 7.11 6.51
N TYR A 149 -11.36 6.58 7.68
CA TYR A 149 -11.44 5.14 7.91
C TYR A 149 -12.89 4.62 7.83
N ARG A 150 -13.86 5.31 8.44
CA ARG A 150 -15.27 4.90 8.37
C ARG A 150 -15.78 4.85 6.94
N ALA A 151 -15.45 5.86 6.13
CA ALA A 151 -15.84 5.87 4.72
C ALA A 151 -15.30 4.66 3.96
N LEU A 152 -14.03 4.31 4.19
CA LEU A 152 -13.42 3.10 3.64
C LEU A 152 -14.08 1.83 4.20
N ALA A 153 -14.25 1.71 5.51
CA ALA A 153 -14.85 0.55 6.17
C ALA A 153 -16.27 0.30 5.65
N ASP A 154 -17.11 1.33 5.61
CA ASP A 154 -18.47 1.25 5.04
C ASP A 154 -18.48 0.80 3.58
N TRP A 155 -17.46 1.18 2.82
CA TRP A 155 -17.34 0.80 1.42
C TRP A 155 -16.91 -0.66 1.27
N VAL A 156 -15.90 -1.13 2.02
CA VAL A 156 -15.38 -2.51 1.96
C VAL A 156 -16.35 -3.51 2.57
N ASP A 157 -17.09 -3.16 3.63
CA ASP A 157 -18.03 -4.06 4.31
C ASP A 157 -19.23 -4.49 3.43
N ARG A 158 -19.48 -3.78 2.35
CA ARG A 158 -20.51 -4.13 1.34
C ARG A 158 -20.01 -5.10 0.28
N ARG A 159 -18.77 -5.57 0.37
CA ARG A 159 -18.09 -6.38 -0.65
C ARG A 159 -17.39 -7.56 0.01
N ALA A 160 -17.34 -8.67 -0.70
CA ALA A 160 -16.55 -9.81 -0.25
C ALA A 160 -15.05 -9.58 -0.47
N THR A 161 -14.72 -8.90 -1.57
CA THR A 161 -13.34 -8.64 -2.02
C THR A 161 -13.20 -7.23 -2.55
N VAL A 162 -11.97 -6.72 -2.51
CA VAL A 162 -11.53 -5.48 -3.19
C VAL A 162 -10.69 -5.89 -4.39
N GLU A 163 -11.06 -5.44 -5.57
CA GLU A 163 -10.34 -5.76 -6.80
C GLU A 163 -8.92 -5.17 -6.78
N LEU A 164 -7.98 -5.91 -7.36
CA LEU A 164 -6.61 -5.49 -7.55
C LEU A 164 -6.41 -5.12 -9.02
N THR A 165 -6.53 -3.84 -9.31
CA THR A 165 -6.37 -3.30 -10.66
C THR A 165 -4.89 -3.22 -11.04
N PRO A 166 -4.46 -3.79 -12.18
CA PRO A 166 -3.09 -3.65 -12.64
C PRO A 166 -2.69 -2.18 -12.79
N LEU A 167 -1.52 -1.81 -12.25
CA LEU A 167 -0.99 -0.44 -12.37
C LEU A 167 -0.67 -0.04 -13.82
N ALA A 168 -0.69 -0.98 -14.78
CA ALA A 168 -0.65 -0.70 -16.20
C ALA A 168 -1.73 0.32 -16.64
N ARG A 169 -2.91 0.33 -16.00
CA ARG A 169 -3.97 1.32 -16.26
C ARG A 169 -3.56 2.76 -15.92
N TYR A 170 -2.62 2.92 -14.99
CA TYR A 170 -2.10 4.23 -14.57
C TYR A 170 -0.87 4.67 -15.38
N ILE A 171 -0.38 3.84 -16.29
CA ILE A 171 0.85 4.12 -17.04
C ILE A 171 0.55 4.86 -18.36
N GLY A 172 -0.70 4.80 -18.83
CA GLY A 172 -1.10 5.29 -20.15
C GLY A 172 -0.50 4.44 -21.28
N GLU A 173 -0.96 4.64 -22.51
CA GLU A 173 -0.44 3.98 -23.73
C GLU A 173 0.93 4.52 -24.18
N TRP A 174 1.69 5.13 -23.29
CA TRP A 174 3.04 5.64 -23.54
C TRP A 174 4.08 4.60 -23.10
N GLY A 175 4.14 3.52 -23.83
CA GLY A 175 5.17 2.50 -23.76
C GLY A 175 6.13 2.62 -24.92
#